data_2dfe1113fcab93ae02d74a5bc0b7724b
#
_entry.id   2dfe1113fcab93ae02d74a5bc0b7724b
#
_cell.length_a   1.000
_cell.length_b   1.000
_cell.length_c   1.000
_cell.angle_alpha   90.00
_cell.angle_beta   90.00
_cell.angle_gamma   90.00
#
_symmetry.space_group_name_H-M   'P 1'
#
loop_
_entity.id
_entity.type
_entity.pdbx_description
1 polymer ?
#
loop_
_entity_poly.entity_id
_entity_poly.type
_entity_poly.pdbx_seq_one_letter_code
_entity_poly.pdbx_strand_id
1 'polypeptide(L)'
;MAETNQFFIEREQNKYEVVIGLEVHAQVTSASKLFSSSPTKFGAEPNTQVSLVDAAFPGMLPVINEFCVKQAIKTGIGLKAKINKKSIFDRKNYFYADIPQGYQLSLIHISEPTRHSSI
;
A
#
# COMPACT_ATOMS: atom_id res chain seq x y z
N MET A 1 -7.90 20.75 -19.31
CA MET A 1 -6.85 21.30 -18.47
C MET A 1 -7.53 21.67 -17.15
N ALA A 2 -7.20 21.02 -16.06
CA ALA A 2 -7.73 21.41 -14.76
C ALA A 2 -6.90 22.58 -14.26
N GLU A 3 -7.53 23.73 -14.03
CA GLU A 3 -6.91 24.86 -13.37
C GLU A 3 -6.48 24.42 -11.96
N THR A 4 -5.19 24.36 -11.73
CA THR A 4 -4.65 24.16 -10.39
C THR A 4 -4.85 25.48 -9.65
N ASN A 5 -5.88 25.57 -8.82
CA ASN A 5 -6.04 26.63 -7.88
C ASN A 5 -4.90 26.54 -6.85
N GLN A 6 -3.80 27.24 -7.11
CA GLN A 6 -2.73 27.39 -6.14
C GLN A 6 -3.14 28.45 -5.11
N PHE A 7 -3.19 28.03 -3.86
CA PHE A 7 -3.46 28.94 -2.76
C PHE A 7 -2.14 29.50 -2.22
N PHE A 8 -1.99 30.80 -2.28
CA PHE A 8 -0.83 31.50 -1.74
C PHE A 8 -1.22 32.39 -0.57
N ILE A 9 -0.38 32.44 0.43
CA ILE A 9 -0.47 33.36 1.56
C ILE A 9 0.69 34.33 1.45
N GLU A 10 0.39 35.62 1.43
CA GLU A 10 1.41 36.68 1.43
C GLU A 10 1.63 37.21 2.86
N ARG A 11 2.87 37.22 3.31
CA ARG A 11 3.26 37.74 4.62
C ARG A 11 4.67 38.35 4.53
N GLU A 12 4.81 39.61 4.97
CA GLU A 12 6.10 40.30 5.12
C GLU A 12 6.99 40.23 3.86
N GLN A 13 6.50 40.54 2.70
CA GLN A 13 7.21 40.46 1.41
C GLN A 13 7.50 39.03 0.87
N ASN A 14 7.08 38.00 1.57
CA ASN A 14 7.22 36.63 1.12
C ASN A 14 5.87 36.06 0.68
N LYS A 15 5.92 35.18 -0.34
CA LYS A 15 4.78 34.45 -0.85
C LYS A 15 4.95 32.97 -0.53
N TYR A 16 4.00 32.42 0.20
CA TYR A 16 4.01 31.01 0.61
C TYR A 16 2.94 30.24 -0.13
N GLU A 17 3.31 29.12 -0.73
CA GLU A 17 2.35 28.17 -1.30
C GLU A 17 1.84 27.23 -0.21
N VAL A 18 0.53 27.08 -0.12
CA VAL A 18 -0.09 26.11 0.80
C VAL A 18 -0.14 24.76 0.11
N VAL A 19 0.61 23.80 0.63
CA VAL A 19 0.62 22.41 0.14
C VAL A 19 0.04 21.51 1.22
N ILE A 20 -1.02 20.77 0.88
CA ILE A 20 -1.68 19.82 1.79
C ILE A 20 -1.55 18.42 1.19
N GLY A 21 -0.95 17.49 1.94
CA GLY A 21 -0.94 16.07 1.64
C GLY A 21 -1.99 15.34 2.47
N LEU A 22 -2.72 14.42 1.85
CA LEU A 22 -3.65 13.52 2.53
C LEU A 22 -3.19 12.09 2.33
N GLU A 23 -3.19 11.32 3.41
CA GLU A 23 -2.91 9.88 3.39
C GLU A 23 -4.11 9.15 3.96
N VAL A 24 -4.60 8.17 3.21
CA VAL A 24 -5.77 7.39 3.60
C VAL A 24 -5.41 5.90 3.58
N HIS A 25 -5.70 5.22 4.70
CA HIS A 25 -5.53 3.79 4.83
C HIS A 25 -6.87 3.08 4.65
N ALA A 26 -6.91 2.11 3.73
CA ALA A 26 -8.08 1.28 3.52
C ALA A 26 -7.70 -0.20 3.55
N GLN A 27 -8.42 -1.00 4.34
CA GLN A 27 -8.21 -2.43 4.40
C GLN A 27 -9.19 -3.14 3.47
N VAL A 28 -8.66 -4.06 2.66
CA VAL A 28 -9.48 -4.92 1.81
C VAL A 28 -10.10 -6.02 2.66
N THR A 29 -11.44 -6.13 2.60
CA THR A 29 -12.17 -7.24 3.25
C THR A 29 -12.02 -8.50 2.40
N SER A 30 -10.98 -9.27 2.66
CA SER A 30 -10.66 -10.54 2.01
C SER A 30 -10.82 -11.70 2.98
N ALA A 31 -11.18 -12.87 2.50
CA ALA A 31 -11.29 -14.07 3.33
C ALA A 31 -9.92 -14.63 3.73
N SER A 32 -8.88 -14.33 2.96
CA SER A 32 -7.49 -14.71 3.24
C SER A 32 -6.56 -13.51 3.10
N LYS A 33 -5.36 -13.63 3.66
CA LYS A 33 -4.33 -12.60 3.62
C LYS A 33 -3.86 -12.30 2.19
N LEU A 34 -3.14 -11.19 2.01
CA LEU A 34 -2.64 -10.76 0.70
C LEU A 34 -1.60 -11.73 0.12
N PHE A 35 -0.72 -12.28 0.95
CA PHE A 35 0.40 -13.13 0.52
C PHE A 35 0.36 -14.53 1.13
N SER A 36 -0.73 -14.91 1.77
CA SER A 36 -0.88 -16.18 2.47
C SER A 36 -2.31 -16.67 2.38
N SER A 37 -2.50 -17.97 2.37
CA SER A 37 -3.81 -18.60 2.38
C SER A 37 -4.51 -18.55 3.74
N SER A 38 -3.82 -18.08 4.79
CA SER A 38 -4.38 -18.00 6.13
C SER A 38 -5.58 -17.05 6.18
N PRO A 39 -6.61 -17.39 6.96
CA PRO A 39 -7.81 -16.57 7.07
C PRO A 39 -7.54 -15.23 7.76
N THR A 40 -8.48 -14.30 7.59
CA THR A 40 -8.41 -12.95 8.17
C THR A 40 -9.56 -12.68 9.13
N LYS A 41 -10.06 -13.70 9.81
CA LYS A 41 -11.18 -13.57 10.74
C LYS A 41 -10.80 -12.66 11.90
N PHE A 42 -11.63 -11.66 12.16
CA PHE A 42 -11.47 -10.79 13.33
C PHE A 42 -11.81 -11.57 14.63
N GLY A 43 -11.04 -11.34 15.69
CA GLY A 43 -11.26 -11.97 16.99
C GLY A 43 -10.88 -13.46 17.07
N ALA A 44 -10.08 -13.97 16.13
CA ALA A 44 -9.52 -15.31 16.27
C ALA A 44 -8.45 -15.35 17.36
N GLU A 45 -8.26 -16.53 17.95
CA GLU A 45 -7.22 -16.75 18.97
C GLU A 45 -5.81 -16.42 18.41
N PRO A 46 -4.90 -15.94 19.25
CA PRO A 46 -3.52 -15.64 18.83
C PRO A 46 -2.87 -16.81 18.13
N ASN A 47 -2.11 -16.52 17.07
CA ASN A 47 -1.31 -17.49 16.30
C ASN A 47 -2.10 -18.63 15.61
N THR A 48 -3.42 -18.52 15.48
CA THR A 48 -4.25 -19.55 14.82
C THR A 48 -4.39 -19.30 13.32
N GLN A 49 -4.13 -18.08 12.86
CA GLN A 49 -4.23 -17.69 11.44
C GLN A 49 -2.84 -17.52 10.82
N VAL A 50 -2.07 -18.61 10.82
CA VAL A 50 -0.66 -18.62 10.40
C VAL A 50 -0.43 -19.76 9.41
N SER A 51 0.20 -19.45 8.28
CA SER A 51 0.71 -20.40 7.31
C SER A 51 2.23 -20.50 7.39
N LEU A 52 2.83 -21.42 6.63
CA LEU A 52 4.29 -21.54 6.53
C LEU A 52 4.94 -20.26 5.97
N VAL A 53 4.23 -19.54 5.10
CA VAL A 53 4.68 -18.24 4.59
C VAL A 53 4.70 -17.20 5.71
N ASP A 54 3.65 -17.12 6.53
CA ASP A 54 3.57 -16.20 7.65
C ASP A 54 4.63 -16.49 8.71
N ALA A 55 4.94 -17.76 8.93
CA ALA A 55 5.96 -18.22 9.86
C ALA A 55 7.39 -18.14 9.30
N ALA A 56 7.56 -17.63 8.08
CA ALA A 56 8.84 -17.47 7.41
C ALA A 56 9.67 -18.76 7.29
N PHE A 57 9.02 -19.90 7.04
CA PHE A 57 9.73 -21.15 6.82
C PHE A 57 10.70 -21.04 5.63
N PRO A 58 11.88 -21.64 5.71
CA PRO A 58 12.85 -21.63 4.63
C PRO A 58 12.27 -22.15 3.30
N GLY A 59 12.52 -21.44 2.22
CA GLY A 59 12.06 -21.80 0.88
C GLY A 59 10.60 -21.46 0.57
N MET A 60 9.83 -20.94 1.52
CA MET A 60 8.46 -20.50 1.27
C MET A 60 8.44 -19.15 0.56
N LEU A 61 7.70 -19.08 -0.55
CA LEU A 61 7.50 -17.84 -1.31
C LEU A 61 6.03 -17.42 -1.20
N PRO A 62 5.76 -16.14 -0.98
CA PRO A 62 4.41 -15.62 -0.95
C PRO A 62 3.76 -15.68 -2.34
N VAL A 63 2.46 -15.96 -2.38
CA VAL A 63 1.64 -15.90 -3.57
C VAL A 63 0.57 -14.84 -3.36
N ILE A 64 0.43 -13.95 -4.32
CA ILE A 64 -0.50 -12.82 -4.21
C ILE A 64 -1.96 -13.30 -4.32
N ASN A 65 -2.81 -12.75 -3.47
CA ASN A 65 -4.24 -13.01 -3.50
C ASN A 65 -4.92 -12.23 -4.64
N GLU A 66 -5.45 -12.95 -5.60
CA GLU A 66 -6.14 -12.38 -6.78
C GLU A 66 -7.30 -11.46 -6.41
N PHE A 67 -8.07 -11.81 -5.37
CA PHE A 67 -9.17 -10.98 -4.90
C PHE A 67 -8.69 -9.59 -4.46
N CYS A 68 -7.60 -9.53 -3.71
CA CYS A 68 -7.01 -8.28 -3.26
C CYS A 68 -6.54 -7.43 -4.44
N VAL A 69 -5.90 -8.05 -5.44
CA VAL A 69 -5.48 -7.36 -6.68
C VAL A 69 -6.69 -6.77 -7.42
N LYS A 70 -7.76 -7.55 -7.57
CA LYS A 70 -9.00 -7.06 -8.20
C LYS A 70 -9.61 -5.88 -7.46
N GLN A 71 -9.60 -5.89 -6.13
CA GLN A 71 -10.10 -4.77 -5.33
C GLN A 71 -9.20 -3.53 -5.46
N ALA A 72 -7.89 -3.71 -5.46
CA ALA A 72 -6.94 -2.61 -5.68
C ALA A 72 -7.14 -1.95 -7.05
N ILE A 73 -7.33 -2.74 -8.11
CA ILE A 73 -7.63 -2.23 -9.45
C ILE A 73 -8.95 -1.45 -9.47
N LYS A 74 -10.02 -1.99 -8.86
CA LYS A 74 -11.32 -1.30 -8.76
C LYS A 74 -11.18 0.05 -8.04
N THR A 75 -10.45 0.08 -6.93
CA THR A 75 -10.18 1.31 -6.19
C THR A 75 -9.42 2.31 -7.05
N GLY A 76 -8.36 1.87 -7.75
CA GLY A 76 -7.60 2.71 -8.66
C GLY A 76 -8.46 3.31 -9.78
N ILE A 77 -9.36 2.51 -10.37
CA ILE A 77 -10.30 3.01 -11.39
C ILE A 77 -11.26 4.03 -10.78
N GLY A 78 -11.80 3.76 -9.59
CA GLY A 78 -12.67 4.68 -8.87
C GLY A 78 -12.02 6.03 -8.58
N LEU A 79 -10.73 6.01 -8.29
CA LEU A 79 -9.91 7.22 -8.09
C LEU A 79 -9.42 7.86 -9.40
N LYS A 80 -9.80 7.32 -10.56
CA LYS A 80 -9.32 7.75 -11.88
C LYS A 80 -7.78 7.68 -12.02
N ALA A 81 -7.15 6.77 -11.29
CA ALA A 81 -5.71 6.57 -11.33
C ALA A 81 -5.29 5.76 -12.56
N LYS A 82 -4.07 5.99 -13.03
CA LYS A 82 -3.44 5.16 -14.07
C LYS A 82 -3.03 3.82 -13.47
N ILE A 83 -3.60 2.73 -13.97
CA ILE A 83 -3.26 1.38 -13.50
C ILE A 83 -1.99 0.88 -14.19
N ASN A 84 -0.99 0.54 -13.42
CA ASN A 84 0.22 -0.09 -13.91
C ASN A 84 -0.04 -1.57 -14.20
N LYS A 85 0.26 -2.00 -15.43
CA LYS A 85 0.08 -3.40 -15.85
C LYS A 85 1.16 -4.33 -15.34
N LYS A 86 2.29 -3.79 -14.90
CA LYS A 86 3.42 -4.52 -14.33
C LYS A 86 3.73 -3.93 -12.96
N SER A 87 3.73 -4.77 -11.94
CA SER A 87 4.10 -4.41 -10.58
C SER A 87 5.29 -5.24 -10.15
N ILE A 88 6.22 -4.62 -9.44
CA ILE A 88 7.44 -5.27 -8.93
C ILE A 88 7.37 -5.19 -7.41
N PHE A 89 7.62 -6.32 -6.75
CA PHE A 89 7.70 -6.39 -5.30
C PHE A 89 9.16 -6.47 -4.88
N ASP A 90 9.51 -5.67 -3.89
CA ASP A 90 10.78 -5.77 -3.18
C ASP A 90 10.57 -6.28 -1.76
N ARG A 91 11.61 -6.88 -1.22
CA ARG A 91 11.66 -7.34 0.15
C ARG A 91 12.44 -6.34 0.98
N LYS A 92 11.75 -5.67 1.91
CA LYS A 92 12.37 -4.83 2.93
C LYS A 92 12.65 -5.68 4.16
N ASN A 93 13.92 -5.93 4.45
CA ASN A 93 14.32 -6.68 5.64
C ASN A 93 14.45 -5.74 6.83
N TYR A 94 13.92 -6.15 7.96
CA TYR A 94 14.10 -5.49 9.25
C TYR A 94 13.92 -6.52 10.36
N PHE A 95 14.57 -6.31 11.49
CA PHE A 95 14.63 -7.29 12.58
C PHE A 95 14.06 -6.66 13.84
N TYR A 96 12.83 -7.07 14.20
CA TYR A 96 12.18 -6.73 15.45
C TYR A 96 11.76 -8.01 16.16
N ALA A 97 11.84 -8.02 17.48
CA ALA A 97 11.52 -9.19 18.29
C ALA A 97 10.06 -9.65 18.16
N ASP A 98 9.16 -8.74 17.83
CA ASP A 98 7.71 -8.95 17.64
C ASP A 98 7.33 -9.35 16.21
N ILE A 99 8.29 -9.37 15.28
CA ILE A 99 8.05 -9.75 13.89
C ILE A 99 9.01 -10.88 13.49
N PRO A 100 8.65 -12.15 13.77
CA PRO A 100 9.51 -13.29 13.47
C PRO A 100 9.86 -13.42 11.99
N GLN A 101 8.98 -12.98 11.11
CA GLN A 101 9.18 -13.00 9.66
C GLN A 101 10.40 -12.17 9.22
N GLY A 102 10.72 -11.08 9.92
CA GLY A 102 11.91 -10.25 9.68
C GLY A 102 11.93 -9.51 8.34
N TYR A 103 10.85 -9.54 7.56
CA TYR A 103 10.74 -8.80 6.31
C TYR A 103 9.31 -8.34 6.02
N GLN A 104 9.20 -7.34 5.18
CA GLN A 104 7.95 -6.85 4.60
C GLN A 104 8.09 -6.83 3.08
N LEU A 105 7.06 -7.29 2.37
CA LEU A 105 6.98 -7.09 0.93
C LEU A 105 6.48 -5.68 0.65
N SER A 106 7.21 -4.96 -0.16
CA SER A 106 6.89 -3.60 -0.59
C SER A 106 6.66 -3.58 -2.08
N LEU A 107 5.60 -2.94 -2.52
CA LEU A 107 5.38 -2.64 -3.93
C LEU A 107 6.17 -1.39 -4.29
N ILE A 108 7.06 -1.55 -5.27
CA ILE A 108 7.71 -0.42 -5.92
C ILE A 108 6.74 0.07 -6.99
N HIS A 109 6.25 1.30 -6.87
CA HIS A 109 5.37 1.97 -7.84
C HIS A 109 3.96 1.38 -8.00
N ILE A 110 3.17 1.34 -6.93
CA ILE A 110 1.73 0.99 -7.05
C ILE A 110 0.93 2.13 -7.68
N SER A 111 1.17 3.33 -7.24
CA SER A 111 0.63 4.55 -7.81
C SER A 111 1.49 5.71 -7.30
N GLU A 112 2.15 6.39 -8.19
CA GLU A 112 2.58 7.74 -7.83
C GLU A 112 1.32 8.62 -7.87
N PRO A 113 1.01 9.37 -6.79
CA PRO A 113 0.13 10.50 -6.95
C PRO A 113 0.76 11.34 -8.06
N THR A 114 -0.01 11.68 -9.07
CA THR A 114 0.43 12.55 -10.15
C THR A 114 0.92 13.84 -9.52
N ARG A 115 2.19 13.89 -9.20
CA ARG A 115 2.89 15.12 -8.91
C ARG A 115 2.92 15.85 -10.23
N HIS A 116 2.07 16.82 -10.43
CA HIS A 116 2.31 17.84 -11.43
C HIS A 116 3.58 18.56 -10.99
N SER A 117 4.72 18.14 -11.53
CA SER A 117 5.91 18.95 -11.51
C SER A 117 5.60 20.16 -12.36
N SER A 118 5.26 21.27 -11.72
CA SER A 118 5.35 22.56 -12.36
C SER A 118 6.83 22.88 -12.50
N ILE A 119 7.27 22.95 -13.75
CA ILE A 119 8.51 23.64 -14.14
C ILE A 119 8.19 25.13 -14.20
#